data_f8db4c1aa33fe5824fc46e922969ed93
#
_entry.id   f8db4c1aa33fe5824fc46e922969ed93
#
_cell.length_a   1.000
_cell.length_b   1.000
_cell.length_c   1.000
_cell.angle_alpha   90.00
_cell.angle_beta   90.00
_cell.angle_gamma   90.00
#
_symmetry.space_group_name_H-M   'P 1'
#
loop_
_entity.id
_entity.type
_entity.pdbx_description
1 polymer ?
#
loop_
_entity_poly.entity_id
_entity_poly.type
_entity_poly.pdbx_seq_one_letter_code
_entity_poly.pdbx_strand_id
1 'polypeptide(L)'
;MSFLSSLFFGFLFTYLTFSNSLATGVSTWLEPQLEPDVASEKSDQDSFFTLLPSRLSAIPDILLQSAAYQQAAVGGAVGLTGPTATDPIDSLVNIFCTFRTPQSVRTTTGTGFFIDPDGVIMTNAHVAQFLLLAAAEPAGEANCAVRTGNPATPAYTASLLYIPPAWVQDNAAVMNDEVPMGTGERDYALLLVTRTLNGEPLPAMFPALSHSSALLSTRMRNNAVVAAGYPAGALLRNGSNTDLIPQKADTSVSELYTFGSNRADVFAIRGSVVGAEGASGGPVLNEEGDVIGMIVTRGDDAVDGAGSLRAITLSHVDRTILEETGFTLEEHLDGDLTLRSQVFAETLTPFLLAILQSGQQ
;
A
#
# COMPACT_ATOMS: atom_id res chain seq x y z
N MET A 1 33.75 3.58 -17.04
CA MET A 1 32.65 4.14 -16.25
C MET A 1 32.46 3.46 -14.89
N SER A 2 33.08 2.31 -14.58
CA SER A 2 32.90 1.57 -13.30
C SER A 2 33.59 2.19 -12.06
N PHE A 3 34.66 2.95 -12.20
CA PHE A 3 35.41 3.46 -11.06
C PHE A 3 34.74 4.63 -10.33
N LEU A 4 34.11 5.53 -11.07
CA LEU A 4 33.34 6.66 -10.49
C LEU A 4 32.04 6.20 -9.76
N SER A 5 31.41 5.18 -10.28
CA SER A 5 30.23 4.56 -9.65
C SER A 5 30.61 3.92 -8.30
N SER A 6 31.68 3.14 -8.24
CA SER A 6 32.16 2.53 -6.98
C SER A 6 32.59 3.58 -5.92
N LEU A 7 33.14 4.71 -6.34
CA LEU A 7 33.49 5.81 -5.42
C LEU A 7 32.23 6.49 -4.87
N PHE A 8 31.20 6.71 -5.69
CA PHE A 8 29.97 7.33 -5.26
C PHE A 8 29.20 6.44 -4.25
N PHE A 9 29.09 5.14 -4.54
CA PHE A 9 28.48 4.19 -3.61
C PHE A 9 29.28 4.03 -2.31
N GLY A 10 30.60 4.06 -2.37
CA GLY A 10 31.45 4.05 -1.18
C GLY A 10 31.26 5.29 -0.29
N PHE A 11 31.09 6.47 -0.89
CA PHE A 11 30.82 7.71 -0.15
C PHE A 11 29.42 7.74 0.46
N LEU A 12 28.41 7.28 -0.28
CA LEU A 12 27.05 7.20 0.21
C LEU A 12 26.93 6.21 1.38
N PHE A 13 27.56 5.04 1.27
CA PHE A 13 27.55 4.04 2.33
C PHE A 13 28.28 4.53 3.59
N THR A 14 29.43 5.21 3.47
CA THR A 14 30.14 5.82 4.61
C THR A 14 29.35 6.96 5.24
N TYR A 15 28.64 7.75 4.47
CA TYR A 15 27.79 8.82 4.98
C TYR A 15 26.60 8.26 5.77
N LEU A 16 25.92 7.23 5.25
CA LEU A 16 24.77 6.57 5.91
C LEU A 16 25.19 5.84 7.20
N THR A 17 26.34 5.16 7.20
CA THR A 17 26.85 4.52 8.42
C THR A 17 27.30 5.53 9.47
N PHE A 18 27.86 6.67 9.06
CA PHE A 18 28.30 7.72 9.99
C PHE A 18 27.10 8.48 10.59
N SER A 19 26.06 8.78 9.80
CA SER A 19 24.85 9.42 10.31
C SER A 19 24.06 8.52 11.26
N ASN A 20 24.02 7.23 10.99
CA ASN A 20 23.39 6.24 11.89
C ASN A 20 24.15 6.09 13.22
N SER A 21 25.49 6.12 13.20
CA SER A 21 26.30 6.09 14.43
C SER A 21 26.15 7.36 15.27
N LEU A 22 25.93 8.52 14.63
CA LEU A 22 25.65 9.79 15.33
C LEU A 22 24.24 9.78 15.95
N ALA A 23 23.23 9.30 15.23
CA ALA A 23 21.85 9.21 15.72
C ALA A 23 21.75 8.27 16.93
N THR A 24 22.37 7.08 16.86
CA THR A 24 22.43 6.15 17.99
C THR A 24 23.25 6.68 19.17
N GLY A 25 24.34 7.41 18.91
CA GLY A 25 25.13 8.04 19.97
C GLY A 25 24.41 9.16 20.71
N VAL A 26 23.57 9.93 20.01
CA VAL A 26 22.75 11.00 20.60
C VAL A 26 21.57 10.42 21.37
N SER A 27 20.90 9.39 20.87
CA SER A 27 19.78 8.75 21.58
C SER A 27 20.24 8.08 22.89
N THR A 28 21.34 7.36 22.89
CA THR A 28 21.90 6.75 24.12
C THR A 28 22.44 7.78 25.12
N TRP A 29 22.80 9.00 24.68
CA TRP A 29 23.23 10.07 25.58
C TRP A 29 22.05 10.83 26.19
N LEU A 30 20.90 10.89 25.50
CA LEU A 30 19.70 11.58 25.98
C LEU A 30 18.80 10.72 26.88
N GLU A 31 18.84 9.38 26.76
CA GLU A 31 18.03 8.49 27.58
C GLU A 31 18.18 8.65 29.10
N PRO A 32 19.37 8.94 29.69
CA PRO A 32 19.47 9.10 31.14
C PRO A 32 18.92 10.43 31.70
N GLN A 33 18.53 11.37 30.84
CA GLN A 33 18.13 12.71 31.28
C GLN A 33 16.60 12.91 31.32
N LEU A 34 15.81 11.90 30.92
CA LEU A 34 14.35 12.02 30.72
C LEU A 34 13.52 11.05 31.58
N GLU A 35 14.04 10.55 32.69
CA GLU A 35 13.18 9.92 33.71
C GLU A 35 12.62 10.99 34.66
N PRO A 36 11.37 11.42 34.51
CA PRO A 36 10.61 11.94 35.63
C PRO A 36 9.98 10.75 36.34
N ASP A 37 10.25 10.61 37.63
CA ASP A 37 9.42 9.85 38.58
C ASP A 37 7.95 10.25 38.43
N VAL A 38 7.19 9.52 37.63
CA VAL A 38 5.73 9.62 37.63
C VAL A 38 5.21 8.34 38.26
N ALA A 39 4.77 8.51 39.50
CA ALA A 39 3.96 7.52 40.20
C ALA A 39 2.83 7.05 39.30
N SER A 40 2.79 5.72 39.14
CA SER A 40 1.75 4.98 38.42
C SER A 40 0.37 5.26 39.06
N GLU A 41 -0.35 6.22 38.57
CA GLU A 41 -1.81 6.17 38.65
C GLU A 41 -2.30 5.25 37.51
N LYS A 42 -2.72 4.04 37.91
CA LYS A 42 -3.54 3.18 37.07
C LYS A 42 -4.84 3.93 36.75
N SER A 43 -4.90 4.62 35.64
CA SER A 43 -6.17 4.97 35.04
C SER A 43 -6.62 3.74 34.26
N ASP A 44 -7.67 3.09 34.78
CA ASP A 44 -8.52 2.16 34.03
C ASP A 44 -9.26 2.95 32.94
N GLN A 45 -8.53 3.38 31.93
CA GLN A 45 -9.14 3.72 30.64
C GLN A 45 -9.13 2.40 29.84
N ASP A 46 -10.29 1.75 29.77
CA ASP A 46 -10.56 0.70 28.81
C ASP A 46 -10.00 1.13 27.46
N SER A 47 -8.99 0.42 26.99
CA SER A 47 -8.42 0.67 25.66
C SER A 47 -9.54 0.43 24.63
N PHE A 48 -10.04 1.49 24.01
CA PHE A 48 -11.11 1.41 23.02
C PHE A 48 -10.72 0.63 21.77
N PHE A 49 -9.42 0.40 21.58
CA PHE A 49 -8.87 -0.28 20.42
C PHE A 49 -8.02 -1.48 20.84
N THR A 50 -8.18 -2.58 20.12
CA THR A 50 -7.30 -3.74 20.27
C THR A 50 -5.93 -3.44 19.63
N LEU A 51 -4.84 -3.66 20.39
CA LEU A 51 -3.48 -3.43 19.94
C LEU A 51 -3.05 -4.52 18.94
N LEU A 52 -2.58 -4.11 17.79
CA LEU A 52 -1.90 -4.97 16.83
C LEU A 52 -0.37 -4.84 16.99
N PRO A 53 0.40 -5.90 16.70
CA PRO A 53 1.86 -5.79 16.65
C PRO A 53 2.29 -4.74 15.62
N SER A 54 3.11 -3.79 16.05
CA SER A 54 3.74 -2.80 15.19
C SER A 54 5.23 -3.11 15.04
N ARG A 55 5.75 -2.97 13.83
CA ARG A 55 7.17 -3.08 13.51
C ARG A 55 7.64 -1.74 12.96
N LEU A 56 7.79 -0.75 13.84
CA LEU A 56 8.34 0.54 13.46
C LEU A 56 9.78 0.37 13.01
N SER A 57 10.05 0.70 11.77
CA SER A 57 11.36 0.67 11.16
C SER A 57 11.97 2.07 11.19
N ALA A 58 13.25 2.15 11.54
CA ALA A 58 14.02 3.40 11.49
C ALA A 58 14.58 3.64 10.08
N ILE A 59 13.71 3.78 9.07
CA ILE A 59 14.17 4.21 7.75
C ILE A 59 14.45 5.71 7.81
N PRO A 60 15.61 6.17 7.28
CA PRO A 60 15.83 7.58 7.04
C PRO A 60 14.72 8.16 6.17
N ASP A 61 14.32 9.41 6.43
CA ASP A 61 13.29 10.15 5.70
C ASP A 61 13.77 10.51 4.28
N ILE A 62 14.00 9.50 3.44
CA ILE A 62 14.63 9.64 2.13
C ILE A 62 13.83 10.59 1.24
N LEU A 63 12.52 10.45 1.25
CA LEU A 63 11.62 11.26 0.43
C LEU A 63 11.51 12.69 0.96
N LEU A 64 11.47 12.88 2.28
CA LEU A 64 11.49 14.21 2.91
C LEU A 64 12.76 14.98 2.57
N GLN A 65 13.89 14.31 2.42
CA GLN A 65 15.19 14.93 2.12
C GLN A 65 15.46 15.05 0.61
N SER A 66 14.68 14.41 -0.25
CA SER A 66 14.87 14.47 -1.69
C SER A 66 14.29 15.76 -2.27
N ALA A 67 15.15 16.73 -2.59
CA ALA A 67 14.72 17.97 -3.23
C ALA A 67 13.97 17.75 -4.54
N ALA A 68 14.36 16.74 -5.33
CA ALA A 68 13.70 16.40 -6.57
C ALA A 68 12.27 15.90 -6.34
N TYR A 69 12.07 15.01 -5.34
CA TYR A 69 10.74 14.52 -4.97
C TYR A 69 9.85 15.64 -4.43
N GLN A 70 10.38 16.47 -3.53
CA GLN A 70 9.65 17.61 -2.96
C GLN A 70 9.23 18.62 -4.05
N GLN A 71 10.08 18.89 -5.04
CA GLN A 71 9.75 19.77 -6.17
C GLN A 71 8.71 19.13 -7.09
N ALA A 72 8.80 17.83 -7.38
CA ALA A 72 7.83 17.13 -8.20
C ALA A 72 6.43 17.09 -7.53
N ALA A 73 6.39 17.03 -6.20
CA ALA A 73 5.14 16.99 -5.45
C ALA A 73 4.36 18.33 -5.48
N VAL A 74 5.07 19.47 -5.55
CA VAL A 74 4.42 20.80 -5.62
C VAL A 74 4.32 21.37 -7.04
N GLY A 75 4.88 20.67 -8.02
CA GLY A 75 4.85 21.08 -9.42
C GLY A 75 3.64 20.54 -10.17
N GLY A 76 3.22 21.27 -11.20
CA GLY A 76 2.19 20.81 -12.12
C GLY A 76 0.88 21.58 -12.05
N ALA A 77 0.01 21.27 -13.01
CA ALA A 77 -1.36 21.78 -13.02
C ALA A 77 -2.20 20.95 -12.03
N VAL A 78 -3.23 21.57 -11.49
CA VAL A 78 -4.24 20.84 -10.71
C VAL A 78 -4.84 19.75 -11.62
N GLY A 79 -4.82 18.51 -11.13
CA GLY A 79 -5.38 17.36 -11.84
C GLY A 79 -6.90 17.38 -11.90
N LEU A 80 -7.48 16.32 -12.42
CA LEU A 80 -8.91 16.09 -12.35
C LEU A 80 -9.30 15.83 -10.89
N THR A 81 -10.41 16.39 -10.45
CA THR A 81 -10.84 16.24 -9.05
C THR A 81 -12.23 15.68 -8.95
N GLY A 82 -12.47 14.96 -7.85
CA GLY A 82 -13.77 14.43 -7.46
C GLY A 82 -14.08 13.04 -8.01
N PRO A 83 -15.07 12.37 -7.40
CA PRO A 83 -15.45 11.02 -7.78
C PRO A 83 -16.12 10.99 -9.15
N THR A 84 -15.82 9.96 -9.93
CA THR A 84 -16.40 9.71 -11.26
C THR A 84 -17.14 8.37 -11.30
N ALA A 85 -17.08 7.57 -10.24
CA ALA A 85 -17.83 6.35 -10.06
C ALA A 85 -18.59 6.35 -8.72
N THR A 86 -19.75 5.72 -8.70
CA THR A 86 -20.57 5.50 -7.49
C THR A 86 -20.69 4.02 -7.13
N ASP A 87 -20.62 3.13 -8.12
CA ASP A 87 -20.54 1.69 -7.87
C ASP A 87 -19.08 1.28 -7.75
N PRO A 88 -18.62 0.69 -6.62
CA PRO A 88 -17.26 0.24 -6.48
C PRO A 88 -16.81 -0.75 -7.56
N ILE A 89 -17.72 -1.52 -8.14
CA ILE A 89 -17.39 -2.48 -9.22
C ILE A 89 -16.77 -1.77 -10.44
N ASP A 90 -17.25 -0.58 -10.79
CA ASP A 90 -16.77 0.17 -11.95
C ASP A 90 -15.32 0.67 -11.76
N SER A 91 -14.95 0.92 -10.50
CA SER A 91 -13.62 1.41 -10.10
C SER A 91 -12.60 0.29 -9.87
N LEU A 92 -13.06 -0.97 -9.73
CA LEU A 92 -12.15 -2.07 -9.41
C LEU A 92 -11.18 -2.38 -10.55
N VAL A 93 -9.96 -2.68 -10.16
CA VAL A 93 -8.95 -3.29 -11.02
C VAL A 93 -8.39 -4.55 -10.35
N ASN A 94 -7.98 -5.49 -11.19
CA ASN A 94 -7.16 -6.62 -10.75
C ASN A 94 -5.72 -6.40 -11.20
N ILE A 95 -4.79 -6.46 -10.27
CA ILE A 95 -3.36 -6.38 -10.52
C ILE A 95 -2.84 -7.82 -10.60
N PHE A 96 -2.34 -8.19 -11.77
CA PHE A 96 -1.82 -9.51 -12.03
C PHE A 96 -0.37 -9.42 -12.45
N CYS A 97 0.51 -10.04 -11.68
CA CYS A 97 1.94 -10.07 -11.98
C CYS A 97 2.41 -11.50 -12.19
N THR A 98 3.28 -11.69 -13.17
CA THR A 98 4.01 -12.94 -13.42
C THR A 98 5.48 -12.68 -13.21
N PHE A 99 6.12 -13.52 -12.44
CA PHE A 99 7.53 -13.47 -12.17
C PHE A 99 8.18 -14.80 -12.55
N ARG A 100 9.19 -14.76 -13.42
CA ARG A 100 9.91 -15.94 -13.89
C ARG A 100 11.29 -16.01 -13.26
N THR A 101 11.61 -17.15 -12.71
CA THR A 101 12.97 -17.54 -12.33
C THR A 101 13.44 -18.67 -13.26
N PRO A 102 14.74 -19.00 -13.30
CA PRO A 102 15.21 -20.17 -14.07
C PRO A 102 14.54 -21.48 -13.67
N GLN A 103 13.99 -21.58 -12.47
CA GLN A 103 13.41 -22.80 -11.90
C GLN A 103 11.89 -22.81 -11.86
N SER A 104 11.23 -21.62 -11.87
CA SER A 104 9.79 -21.52 -11.66
C SER A 104 9.17 -20.29 -12.30
N VAL A 105 7.85 -20.35 -12.50
CA VAL A 105 7.01 -19.19 -12.79
C VAL A 105 6.09 -18.99 -11.60
N ARG A 106 6.18 -17.83 -10.95
CA ARG A 106 5.26 -17.42 -9.90
C ARG A 106 4.27 -16.40 -10.46
N THR A 107 3.04 -16.46 -10.00
CA THR A 107 2.02 -15.47 -10.30
C THR A 107 1.46 -14.95 -9.01
N THR A 108 1.21 -13.64 -8.96
CA THR A 108 0.46 -13.03 -7.89
C THR A 108 -0.73 -12.27 -8.46
N THR A 109 -1.78 -12.18 -7.68
CA THR A 109 -2.98 -11.46 -8.06
C THR A 109 -3.54 -10.73 -6.84
N GLY A 110 -3.94 -9.49 -7.04
CA GLY A 110 -4.56 -8.65 -6.02
C GLY A 110 -5.60 -7.74 -6.64
N THR A 111 -6.34 -7.07 -5.79
CA THR A 111 -7.30 -6.03 -6.15
C THR A 111 -6.64 -4.67 -6.00
N GLY A 112 -7.12 -3.69 -6.76
CA GLY A 112 -6.94 -2.28 -6.55
C GLY A 112 -8.21 -1.56 -6.98
N PHE A 113 -8.24 -0.26 -6.79
CA PHE A 113 -9.35 0.58 -7.25
C PHE A 113 -8.84 1.96 -7.62
N PHE A 114 -9.50 2.60 -8.59
CA PHE A 114 -9.20 3.97 -8.92
C PHE A 114 -9.66 4.88 -7.78
N ILE A 115 -8.69 5.60 -7.19
CA ILE A 115 -8.93 6.59 -6.13
C ILE A 115 -8.92 8.01 -6.68
N ASP A 116 -8.39 8.19 -7.88
CA ASP A 116 -8.29 9.48 -8.55
C ASP A 116 -8.59 9.34 -10.05
N PRO A 117 -9.33 10.32 -10.65
CA PRO A 117 -9.74 10.28 -12.07
C PRO A 117 -8.58 10.44 -13.04
N ASP A 118 -7.40 10.90 -12.66
CA ASP A 118 -6.19 10.92 -13.48
C ASP A 118 -5.52 9.55 -13.62
N GLY A 119 -6.16 8.51 -13.04
CA GLY A 119 -5.73 7.13 -13.20
C GLY A 119 -4.80 6.64 -12.11
N VAL A 120 -4.93 7.19 -10.89
CA VAL A 120 -4.25 6.65 -9.71
C VAL A 120 -5.04 5.48 -9.16
N ILE A 121 -4.35 4.37 -8.99
CA ILE A 121 -4.87 3.14 -8.39
C ILE A 121 -4.29 2.99 -6.99
N MET A 122 -5.14 2.78 -5.98
CA MET A 122 -4.72 2.35 -4.66
C MET A 122 -4.79 0.82 -4.57
N THR A 123 -3.76 0.22 -3.96
CA THR A 123 -3.64 -1.22 -3.71
C THR A 123 -2.73 -1.48 -2.52
N ASN A 124 -2.51 -2.75 -2.16
CA ASN A 124 -1.56 -3.09 -1.11
C ASN A 124 -0.10 -3.02 -1.58
N ALA A 125 0.81 -2.74 -0.64
CA ALA A 125 2.24 -2.78 -0.89
C ALA A 125 2.71 -4.20 -1.23
N HIS A 126 2.18 -5.24 -0.56
CA HIS A 126 2.51 -6.64 -0.88
C HIS A 126 2.08 -7.07 -2.28
N VAL A 127 1.09 -6.39 -2.90
CA VAL A 127 0.72 -6.58 -4.31
C VAL A 127 1.62 -5.74 -5.21
N ALA A 128 1.86 -4.47 -4.86
CA ALA A 128 2.61 -3.51 -5.68
C ALA A 128 4.11 -3.78 -5.71
N GLN A 129 4.70 -4.48 -4.73
CA GLN A 129 6.13 -4.79 -4.68
C GLN A 129 6.65 -5.51 -5.93
N PHE A 130 5.80 -6.25 -6.63
CA PHE A 130 6.17 -6.92 -7.88
C PHE A 130 6.41 -5.95 -9.04
N LEU A 131 5.86 -4.73 -8.97
CA LEU A 131 6.19 -3.67 -9.92
C LEU A 131 7.61 -3.13 -9.71
N LEU A 132 8.14 -3.15 -8.46
CA LEU A 132 9.55 -2.86 -8.21
C LEU A 132 10.45 -3.86 -8.94
N LEU A 133 10.12 -5.15 -8.88
CA LEU A 133 10.88 -6.19 -9.57
C LEU A 133 10.78 -6.05 -11.09
N ALA A 134 9.63 -5.66 -11.61
CA ALA A 134 9.43 -5.42 -13.04
C ALA A 134 10.26 -4.23 -13.56
N ALA A 135 10.58 -3.26 -12.68
CA ALA A 135 11.45 -2.14 -13.00
C ALA A 135 12.94 -2.48 -12.96
N ALA A 136 13.32 -3.64 -12.41
CA ALA A 136 14.71 -4.07 -12.26
C ALA A 136 15.23 -4.74 -13.54
N GLU A 137 15.98 -4.01 -14.37
CA GLU A 137 16.74 -4.63 -15.46
C GLU A 137 18.16 -5.04 -15.01
N PRO A 138 18.63 -6.25 -15.35
CA PRO A 138 18.06 -7.34 -16.14
C PRO A 138 17.39 -8.43 -15.28
N ALA A 139 16.95 -8.07 -14.09
CA ALA A 139 16.66 -9.05 -13.01
C ALA A 139 15.42 -9.86 -13.23
N GLY A 140 14.93 -9.96 -14.34
CA GLY A 140 13.94 -10.93 -14.44
C GLY A 140 12.76 -10.50 -15.27
N GLU A 141 12.15 -11.42 -15.66
CA GLU A 141 10.97 -11.44 -16.45
C GLU A 141 9.74 -11.23 -15.55
N ALA A 142 9.75 -10.17 -14.73
CA ALA A 142 8.55 -9.72 -14.02
C ALA A 142 7.69 -8.90 -14.99
N ASN A 143 6.43 -9.27 -15.11
CA ASN A 143 5.47 -8.57 -15.94
C ASN A 143 4.17 -8.40 -15.16
N CYS A 144 3.73 -7.16 -14.99
CA CYS A 144 2.48 -6.82 -14.32
C CYS A 144 1.49 -6.21 -15.32
N ALA A 145 0.24 -6.61 -15.24
CA ALA A 145 -0.86 -6.05 -15.99
C ALA A 145 -1.99 -5.64 -15.05
N VAL A 146 -2.57 -4.50 -15.32
CA VAL A 146 -3.83 -4.05 -14.71
C VAL A 146 -4.97 -4.55 -15.58
N ARG A 147 -5.87 -5.32 -14.99
CA ARG A 147 -7.05 -5.90 -15.62
C ARG A 147 -8.29 -5.19 -15.12
N THR A 148 -9.27 -4.99 -15.98
CA THR A 148 -10.54 -4.34 -15.64
C THR A 148 -11.71 -5.14 -16.22
N GLY A 149 -12.91 -4.86 -15.74
CA GLY A 149 -14.14 -5.41 -16.30
C GLY A 149 -14.64 -6.69 -15.64
N ASN A 150 -15.71 -7.21 -16.19
CA ASN A 150 -16.41 -8.40 -15.72
C ASN A 150 -16.68 -9.36 -16.91
N PRO A 151 -15.87 -10.42 -17.10
CA PRO A 151 -14.68 -10.80 -16.33
C PRO A 151 -13.48 -9.85 -16.52
N ALA A 152 -12.50 -9.91 -15.60
CA ALA A 152 -11.30 -9.09 -15.64
C ALA A 152 -10.43 -9.43 -16.86
N THR A 153 -10.17 -8.45 -17.72
CA THR A 153 -9.33 -8.55 -18.90
C THR A 153 -8.16 -7.57 -18.85
N PRO A 154 -6.97 -7.92 -19.37
CA PRO A 154 -5.83 -7.00 -19.43
C PRO A 154 -6.18 -5.70 -20.16
N ALA A 155 -6.00 -4.56 -19.49
CA ALA A 155 -6.36 -3.25 -20.02
C ALA A 155 -5.17 -2.28 -20.03
N TYR A 156 -4.41 -2.21 -18.93
CA TYR A 156 -3.40 -1.18 -18.73
C TYR A 156 -2.10 -1.72 -18.19
N THR A 157 -1.04 -0.92 -18.37
CA THR A 157 0.18 -0.97 -17.55
C THR A 157 0.16 0.18 -16.56
N ALA A 158 0.83 0.00 -15.42
CA ALA A 158 0.98 1.01 -14.41
C ALA A 158 2.43 1.07 -13.92
N SER A 159 2.83 2.22 -13.39
CA SER A 159 4.08 2.43 -12.65
C SER A 159 3.79 2.76 -11.20
N LEU A 160 4.78 2.60 -10.33
CA LEU A 160 4.69 3.04 -8.95
C LEU A 160 4.65 4.58 -8.89
N LEU A 161 3.63 5.11 -8.25
CA LEU A 161 3.59 6.50 -7.82
C LEU A 161 4.17 6.61 -6.40
N TYR A 162 3.83 5.65 -5.54
CA TYR A 162 4.33 5.56 -4.17
C TYR A 162 4.18 4.14 -3.62
N ILE A 163 5.16 3.70 -2.85
CA ILE A 163 5.09 2.54 -1.94
C ILE A 163 5.89 2.90 -0.69
N PRO A 164 5.38 2.66 0.54
CA PRO A 164 6.08 3.01 1.76
C PRO A 164 7.45 2.32 1.86
N PRO A 165 8.55 3.06 1.90
CA PRO A 165 9.89 2.49 2.09
C PRO A 165 10.01 1.67 3.38
N ALA A 166 9.34 2.11 4.45
CA ALA A 166 9.29 1.40 5.71
C ALA A 166 8.68 0.01 5.55
N TRP A 167 7.56 -0.10 4.80
CA TRP A 167 6.94 -1.39 4.54
C TRP A 167 7.88 -2.34 3.78
N VAL A 168 8.56 -1.84 2.74
CA VAL A 168 9.50 -2.64 1.94
C VAL A 168 10.65 -3.15 2.80
N GLN A 169 11.20 -2.31 3.68
CA GLN A 169 12.27 -2.70 4.58
C GLN A 169 11.83 -3.80 5.57
N ASP A 170 10.67 -3.64 6.18
CA ASP A 170 10.18 -4.55 7.21
C ASP A 170 9.72 -5.90 6.64
N ASN A 171 9.34 -5.92 5.36
CA ASN A 171 8.73 -7.08 4.73
C ASN A 171 9.55 -7.67 3.56
N ALA A 172 10.80 -7.22 3.35
CA ALA A 172 11.64 -7.73 2.26
C ALA A 172 11.83 -9.26 2.28
N ALA A 173 11.92 -9.87 3.47
CA ALA A 173 12.04 -11.32 3.62
C ALA A 173 10.74 -12.08 3.29
N VAL A 174 9.57 -11.43 3.52
CA VAL A 174 8.24 -12.04 3.35
C VAL A 174 7.89 -12.27 1.87
N MET A 175 8.56 -11.58 0.95
CA MET A 175 8.33 -11.73 -0.49
C MET A 175 8.47 -13.19 -0.98
N ASN A 176 9.29 -13.99 -0.29
CA ASN A 176 9.50 -15.40 -0.63
C ASN A 176 8.45 -16.35 -0.05
N ASP A 177 7.59 -15.85 0.83
CA ASP A 177 6.53 -16.64 1.43
C ASP A 177 5.47 -17.02 0.39
N GLU A 178 4.77 -18.11 0.63
CA GLU A 178 3.68 -18.56 -0.24
C GLU A 178 2.55 -17.51 -0.32
N VAL A 179 2.34 -16.80 0.78
CA VAL A 179 1.42 -15.67 0.88
C VAL A 179 2.17 -14.50 1.52
N PRO A 180 2.76 -13.59 0.75
CA PRO A 180 3.64 -12.53 1.23
C PRO A 180 2.83 -11.39 1.88
N MET A 181 2.24 -11.65 3.03
CA MET A 181 1.49 -10.65 3.81
C MET A 181 2.26 -10.32 5.09
N GLY A 182 2.53 -9.02 5.29
CA GLY A 182 3.09 -8.50 6.53
C GLY A 182 2.03 -8.33 7.64
N THR A 183 2.34 -7.47 8.62
CA THR A 183 1.42 -7.12 9.72
C THR A 183 0.19 -6.32 9.29
N GLY A 184 0.17 -5.81 8.05
CA GLY A 184 -0.81 -4.88 7.53
C GLY A 184 -0.46 -3.41 7.81
N GLU A 185 0.51 -3.13 8.67
CA GLU A 185 0.99 -1.78 8.91
C GLU A 185 1.69 -1.23 7.66
N ARG A 186 1.26 -0.05 7.18
CA ARG A 186 1.75 0.58 5.95
C ARG A 186 1.64 -0.28 4.68
N ASP A 187 0.79 -1.29 4.70
CA ASP A 187 0.59 -2.18 3.54
C ASP A 187 -0.34 -1.54 2.50
N TYR A 188 0.12 -0.47 1.89
CA TYR A 188 -0.57 0.25 0.81
C TYR A 188 0.42 0.76 -0.24
N ALA A 189 -0.07 1.04 -1.43
CA ALA A 189 0.69 1.66 -2.52
C ALA A 189 -0.24 2.44 -3.45
N LEU A 190 0.33 3.42 -4.13
CA LEU A 190 -0.29 4.16 -5.20
C LEU A 190 0.40 3.82 -6.53
N LEU A 191 -0.39 3.50 -7.53
CA LEU A 191 0.08 3.22 -8.89
C LEU A 191 -0.51 4.26 -9.84
N LEU A 192 0.25 4.66 -10.85
CA LEU A 192 -0.23 5.51 -11.94
C LEU A 192 -0.37 4.67 -13.21
N VAL A 193 -1.54 4.69 -13.84
CA VAL A 193 -1.74 4.10 -15.16
C VAL A 193 -0.91 4.87 -16.20
N THR A 194 -0.11 4.14 -16.98
CA THR A 194 0.83 4.76 -17.92
C THR A 194 0.45 4.59 -19.37
N ARG A 195 -0.22 3.50 -19.72
CA ARG A 195 -0.67 3.24 -21.10
C ARG A 195 -1.71 2.12 -21.16
N THR A 196 -2.47 2.10 -22.25
CA THR A 196 -3.32 0.96 -22.59
C THR A 196 -2.49 -0.19 -23.18
N LEU A 197 -2.95 -1.42 -23.02
CA LEU A 197 -2.29 -2.60 -23.61
C LEU A 197 -2.65 -2.81 -25.09
N ASN A 198 -3.75 -2.23 -25.55
CA ASN A 198 -4.18 -2.29 -26.96
C ASN A 198 -3.59 -1.17 -27.83
N GLY A 199 -2.81 -0.24 -27.23
CA GLY A 199 -2.17 0.86 -27.93
C GLY A 199 -3.09 2.08 -28.21
N GLU A 200 -4.33 2.05 -27.70
CA GLU A 200 -5.22 3.21 -27.78
C GLU A 200 -4.81 4.29 -26.76
N PRO A 201 -5.21 5.55 -26.96
CA PRO A 201 -5.01 6.59 -25.94
C PRO A 201 -5.67 6.21 -24.62
N LEU A 202 -5.12 6.70 -23.51
CA LEU A 202 -5.77 6.59 -22.20
C LEU A 202 -7.13 7.31 -22.22
N PRO A 203 -8.11 6.84 -21.43
CA PRO A 203 -9.37 7.55 -21.27
C PRO A 203 -9.13 8.94 -20.67
N ALA A 204 -10.01 9.90 -20.99
CA ALA A 204 -9.91 11.26 -20.45
C ALA A 204 -10.13 11.31 -18.93
N MET A 205 -10.85 10.35 -18.37
CA MET A 205 -11.10 10.17 -16.94
C MET A 205 -11.21 8.68 -16.63
N PHE A 206 -10.69 8.28 -15.45
CA PHE A 206 -10.89 6.96 -14.88
C PHE A 206 -12.05 6.95 -13.87
N PRO A 207 -12.70 5.81 -13.62
CA PRO A 207 -13.84 5.72 -12.71
C PRO A 207 -13.38 5.69 -11.24
N ALA A 208 -13.04 6.87 -10.69
CA ALA A 208 -12.55 7.02 -9.33
C ALA A 208 -13.67 7.06 -8.28
N LEU A 209 -13.45 6.44 -7.13
CA LEU A 209 -14.33 6.48 -5.97
C LEU A 209 -14.09 7.72 -5.12
N SER A 210 -15.15 8.22 -4.48
CA SER A 210 -15.01 9.15 -3.36
C SER A 210 -14.29 8.48 -2.20
N HIS A 211 -13.50 9.24 -1.45
CA HIS A 211 -12.77 8.70 -0.31
C HIS A 211 -12.74 9.69 0.87
N SER A 212 -12.53 9.16 2.07
CA SER A 212 -12.47 9.94 3.29
C SER A 212 -11.35 9.45 4.21
N SER A 213 -10.39 10.34 4.51
CA SER A 213 -9.34 10.12 5.50
C SER A 213 -9.76 10.53 6.92
N ALA A 214 -11.05 10.70 7.18
CA ALA A 214 -11.57 11.00 8.51
C ALA A 214 -11.26 9.88 9.51
N LEU A 215 -10.95 10.26 10.75
CA LEU A 215 -10.67 9.30 11.82
C LEU A 215 -11.93 8.48 12.15
N LEU A 216 -11.79 7.15 12.09
CA LEU A 216 -12.84 6.26 12.55
C LEU A 216 -12.94 6.26 14.07
N SER A 217 -14.14 6.44 14.58
CA SER A 217 -14.43 6.36 16.01
C SER A 217 -14.97 4.98 16.40
N THR A 218 -15.01 4.69 17.70
CA THR A 218 -15.61 3.45 18.23
C THR A 218 -17.08 3.27 17.87
N ARG A 219 -17.76 4.34 17.46
CA ARG A 219 -19.15 4.29 17.00
C ARG A 219 -19.31 3.54 15.67
N MET A 220 -18.20 3.37 14.94
CA MET A 220 -18.21 2.61 13.67
C MET A 220 -18.45 1.11 13.87
N ARG A 221 -18.30 0.57 15.07
CA ARG A 221 -18.65 -0.83 15.35
C ARG A 221 -20.11 -1.10 15.03
N ASN A 222 -20.34 -2.17 14.26
CA ASN A 222 -21.63 -2.60 13.72
C ASN A 222 -22.25 -1.68 12.65
N ASN A 223 -21.56 -0.61 12.22
CA ASN A 223 -22.02 0.15 11.07
C ASN A 223 -21.89 -0.70 9.80
N ALA A 224 -22.87 -0.51 8.92
CA ALA A 224 -22.85 -1.13 7.60
C ALA A 224 -21.73 -0.54 6.75
N VAL A 225 -21.09 -1.40 5.98
CA VAL A 225 -20.07 -1.04 4.99
C VAL A 225 -20.19 -1.94 3.77
N VAL A 226 -19.71 -1.48 2.63
CA VAL A 226 -19.61 -2.26 1.39
C VAL A 226 -18.16 -2.61 1.15
N ALA A 227 -17.84 -3.90 1.05
CA ALA A 227 -16.53 -4.38 0.62
C ALA A 227 -16.59 -4.83 -0.83
N ALA A 228 -15.53 -4.53 -1.62
CA ALA A 228 -15.47 -4.95 -3.01
C ALA A 228 -14.07 -5.45 -3.39
N GLY A 229 -13.97 -6.30 -4.42
CA GLY A 229 -12.69 -6.85 -4.87
C GLY A 229 -12.83 -7.90 -5.94
N TYR A 230 -11.70 -8.46 -6.36
CA TYR A 230 -11.59 -9.60 -7.26
C TYR A 230 -11.15 -10.86 -6.49
N PRO A 231 -12.08 -11.62 -5.88
CA PRO A 231 -11.74 -12.85 -5.16
C PRO A 231 -11.23 -13.92 -6.14
N ALA A 232 -9.97 -14.25 -6.08
CA ALA A 232 -9.27 -15.14 -7.01
C ALA A 232 -9.23 -16.61 -6.55
N GLY A 233 -9.82 -16.95 -5.41
CA GLY A 233 -9.74 -18.30 -4.86
C GLY A 233 -10.22 -19.41 -5.81
N ALA A 234 -11.18 -19.15 -6.69
CA ALA A 234 -11.58 -20.11 -7.72
C ALA A 234 -10.54 -20.24 -8.84
N LEU A 235 -9.94 -19.12 -9.27
CA LEU A 235 -8.87 -19.09 -10.25
C LEU A 235 -7.63 -19.86 -9.77
N LEU A 236 -7.24 -19.66 -8.52
CA LEU A 236 -6.08 -20.32 -7.92
C LEU A 236 -6.28 -21.83 -7.76
N ARG A 237 -7.51 -22.29 -7.48
CA ARG A 237 -7.82 -23.72 -7.38
C ARG A 237 -8.05 -24.41 -8.72
N ASN A 238 -8.67 -23.74 -9.68
CA ASN A 238 -9.14 -24.33 -10.94
C ASN A 238 -8.26 -23.97 -12.16
N GLY A 239 -7.26 -23.10 -11.97
CA GLY A 239 -6.33 -22.68 -13.02
C GLY A 239 -6.89 -21.57 -13.93
N SER A 240 -6.10 -21.22 -14.94
CA SER A 240 -6.29 -20.04 -15.80
C SER A 240 -7.57 -20.03 -16.67
N ASN A 241 -8.33 -21.11 -16.70
CA ASN A 241 -9.59 -21.19 -17.44
C ASN A 241 -10.81 -20.69 -16.66
N THR A 242 -10.60 -20.13 -15.45
CA THR A 242 -11.67 -19.59 -14.62
C THR A 242 -11.71 -18.08 -14.78
N ASP A 243 -12.88 -17.55 -15.14
CA ASP A 243 -13.10 -16.11 -15.21
C ASP A 243 -12.95 -15.47 -13.84
N LEU A 244 -12.23 -14.36 -13.79
CA LEU A 244 -12.06 -13.57 -12.59
C LEU A 244 -13.14 -12.48 -12.58
N ILE A 245 -14.11 -12.67 -11.71
CA ILE A 245 -15.33 -11.85 -11.62
C ILE A 245 -15.24 -10.94 -10.41
N PRO A 246 -15.45 -9.61 -10.56
CA PRO A 246 -15.49 -8.71 -9.42
C PRO A 246 -16.72 -8.97 -8.56
N GLN A 247 -16.55 -8.82 -7.25
CA GLN A 247 -17.61 -9.03 -6.26
C GLN A 247 -17.71 -7.81 -5.36
N LYS A 248 -18.93 -7.49 -4.92
CA LYS A 248 -19.17 -6.60 -3.79
C LYS A 248 -20.12 -7.24 -2.79
N ALA A 249 -20.01 -6.86 -1.53
CA ALA A 249 -20.85 -7.39 -0.48
C ALA A 249 -21.12 -6.36 0.59
N ASP A 250 -22.38 -6.28 1.00
CA ASP A 250 -22.76 -5.57 2.21
C ASP A 250 -22.28 -6.38 3.42
N THR A 251 -21.60 -5.72 4.35
CA THR A 251 -21.09 -6.29 5.57
C THR A 251 -21.11 -5.24 6.69
N SER A 252 -20.44 -5.47 7.80
CA SER A 252 -20.36 -4.50 8.89
C SER A 252 -19.01 -4.54 9.59
N VAL A 253 -18.62 -3.42 10.16
CA VAL A 253 -17.44 -3.33 11.02
C VAL A 253 -17.67 -4.16 12.28
N SER A 254 -16.77 -5.09 12.57
CA SER A 254 -16.86 -5.93 13.77
C SER A 254 -15.97 -5.41 14.90
N GLU A 255 -14.74 -4.98 14.61
CA GLU A 255 -13.76 -4.55 15.60
C GLU A 255 -12.85 -3.46 15.04
N LEU A 256 -12.23 -2.67 15.92
CA LEU A 256 -11.26 -1.63 15.61
C LEU A 256 -9.93 -1.93 16.29
N TYR A 257 -8.83 -1.73 15.57
CA TYR A 257 -7.47 -2.01 16.02
C TYR A 257 -6.56 -0.80 15.86
N THR A 258 -5.47 -0.78 16.61
CA THR A 258 -4.42 0.23 16.51
C THR A 258 -3.04 -0.40 16.45
N PHE A 259 -2.11 0.25 15.74
CA PHE A 259 -0.67 -0.04 15.80
C PHE A 259 0.05 0.76 16.91
N GLY A 260 -0.68 1.20 17.94
CA GLY A 260 -0.14 1.96 19.05
C GLY A 260 -0.40 3.47 18.99
N SER A 261 -1.16 3.94 18.01
CA SER A 261 -1.43 5.37 17.76
C SER A 261 -2.55 5.96 18.63
N ASN A 262 -3.24 5.18 19.44
CA ASN A 262 -4.51 5.55 20.11
C ASN A 262 -5.64 5.97 19.13
N ARG A 263 -5.55 5.53 17.87
CA ARG A 263 -6.53 5.77 16.80
C ARG A 263 -6.87 4.43 16.15
N ALA A 264 -7.99 4.39 15.46
CA ALA A 264 -8.32 3.22 14.64
C ALA A 264 -7.43 3.21 13.38
N ASP A 265 -6.43 2.36 13.38
CA ASP A 265 -5.51 2.18 12.24
C ASP A 265 -6.00 1.08 11.31
N VAL A 266 -6.67 0.07 11.87
CA VAL A 266 -7.25 -1.08 11.18
C VAL A 266 -8.64 -1.33 11.71
N PHE A 267 -9.52 -1.83 10.88
CA PHE A 267 -10.79 -2.36 11.32
C PHE A 267 -11.06 -3.73 10.70
N ALA A 268 -11.72 -4.60 11.46
CA ALA A 268 -12.22 -5.86 10.95
C ALA A 268 -13.63 -5.70 10.41
N ILE A 269 -13.93 -6.38 9.30
CA ILE A 269 -15.26 -6.52 8.75
C ILE A 269 -15.69 -7.99 8.79
N ARG A 270 -16.99 -8.21 8.95
CA ARG A 270 -17.53 -9.57 8.99
C ARG A 270 -17.30 -10.29 7.66
N GLY A 271 -17.20 -11.61 7.73
CA GLY A 271 -17.00 -12.46 6.56
C GLY A 271 -18.05 -12.23 5.45
N SER A 272 -17.56 -12.22 4.22
CA SER A 272 -18.39 -11.98 3.03
C SER A 272 -17.87 -12.77 1.83
N VAL A 273 -18.59 -12.73 0.71
CA VAL A 273 -18.18 -13.34 -0.56
C VAL A 273 -16.87 -12.75 -1.12
N VAL A 274 -16.51 -11.56 -0.69
CA VAL A 274 -15.22 -10.91 -1.03
C VAL A 274 -14.06 -11.52 -0.24
N GLY A 275 -14.31 -12.23 0.85
CA GLY A 275 -13.33 -12.77 1.78
C GLY A 275 -12.50 -13.94 1.25
N ALA A 276 -11.90 -13.82 0.07
CA ALA A 276 -11.03 -14.82 -0.53
C ALA A 276 -9.70 -14.20 -0.98
N GLU A 277 -8.70 -15.07 -1.23
CA GLU A 277 -7.43 -14.65 -1.83
C GLU A 277 -7.67 -13.81 -3.09
N GLY A 278 -6.90 -12.75 -3.28
CA GLY A 278 -7.07 -11.79 -4.38
C GLY A 278 -7.92 -10.56 -4.02
N ALA A 279 -8.65 -10.57 -2.91
CA ALA A 279 -9.40 -9.39 -2.44
C ALA A 279 -8.53 -8.31 -1.80
N SER A 280 -7.29 -8.65 -1.42
CA SER A 280 -6.30 -7.69 -0.91
C SER A 280 -6.16 -6.49 -1.86
N GLY A 281 -6.22 -5.27 -1.34
CA GLY A 281 -6.26 -4.02 -2.10
C GLY A 281 -7.65 -3.56 -2.48
N GLY A 282 -8.70 -4.31 -2.16
CA GLY A 282 -10.08 -3.92 -2.42
C GLY A 282 -10.59 -2.83 -1.46
N PRO A 283 -11.46 -1.91 -1.93
CA PRO A 283 -11.98 -0.82 -1.13
C PRO A 283 -13.05 -1.32 -0.14
N VAL A 284 -13.14 -0.60 0.99
CA VAL A 284 -14.26 -0.70 1.94
C VAL A 284 -14.90 0.68 2.05
N LEU A 285 -16.18 0.77 1.70
CA LEU A 285 -16.93 2.01 1.63
C LEU A 285 -17.92 2.11 2.82
N ASN A 286 -18.14 3.32 3.30
CA ASN A 286 -19.17 3.64 4.28
C ASN A 286 -20.56 3.76 3.63
N GLU A 287 -21.58 4.11 4.41
CA GLU A 287 -22.97 4.27 3.94
C GLU A 287 -23.13 5.46 2.98
N GLU A 288 -22.24 6.45 3.05
CA GLU A 288 -22.21 7.61 2.15
C GLU A 288 -21.58 7.29 0.78
N GLY A 289 -20.93 6.11 0.65
CA GLY A 289 -20.24 5.69 -0.57
C GLY A 289 -18.77 6.13 -0.63
N ASP A 290 -18.23 6.66 0.46
CA ASP A 290 -16.82 7.03 0.55
C ASP A 290 -15.97 5.82 0.96
N VAL A 291 -14.85 5.63 0.29
CA VAL A 291 -13.83 4.68 0.72
C VAL A 291 -13.24 5.16 2.05
N ILE A 292 -13.37 4.35 3.09
CA ILE A 292 -12.82 4.61 4.44
C ILE A 292 -11.64 3.70 4.78
N GLY A 293 -11.40 2.69 3.97
CA GLY A 293 -10.29 1.76 4.15
C GLY A 293 -10.11 0.81 2.99
N MET A 294 -9.04 0.02 3.07
CA MET A 294 -8.63 -0.93 2.06
C MET A 294 -8.31 -2.28 2.70
N ILE A 295 -8.81 -3.36 2.13
CA ILE A 295 -8.59 -4.74 2.60
C ILE A 295 -7.09 -5.05 2.52
N VAL A 296 -6.51 -5.51 3.64
CA VAL A 296 -5.08 -5.86 3.70
C VAL A 296 -4.83 -7.33 4.00
N THR A 297 -5.66 -7.96 4.84
CA THR A 297 -5.45 -9.36 5.24
C THR A 297 -6.75 -10.02 5.70
N ARG A 298 -6.69 -11.32 5.91
CA ARG A 298 -7.77 -12.04 6.60
C ARG A 298 -7.75 -11.70 8.08
N GLY A 299 -8.93 -11.65 8.69
CA GLY A 299 -9.08 -11.58 10.12
C GLY A 299 -8.67 -12.89 10.81
N ASP A 300 -8.56 -12.82 12.13
CA ASP A 300 -8.43 -14.01 12.97
C ASP A 300 -9.81 -14.59 13.21
N ASP A 301 -10.07 -15.81 12.73
CA ASP A 301 -11.38 -16.46 12.85
C ASP A 301 -11.85 -16.61 14.32
N ALA A 302 -10.91 -16.72 15.26
CA ALA A 302 -11.22 -16.81 16.69
C ALA A 302 -11.58 -15.47 17.33
N VAL A 303 -11.07 -14.35 16.79
CA VAL A 303 -11.22 -13.00 17.36
C VAL A 303 -12.25 -12.20 16.52
N ASP A 304 -12.07 -12.19 15.20
CA ASP A 304 -12.84 -11.35 14.28
C ASP A 304 -14.07 -12.08 13.72
N GLY A 305 -14.14 -13.40 13.89
CA GLY A 305 -15.18 -14.27 13.33
C GLY A 305 -14.78 -14.91 12.01
N ALA A 306 -15.41 -16.04 11.69
CA ALA A 306 -15.07 -16.85 10.54
C ALA A 306 -15.17 -16.08 9.20
N GLY A 307 -14.13 -16.13 8.40
CA GLY A 307 -14.05 -15.50 7.09
C GLY A 307 -13.98 -13.97 7.12
N SER A 308 -13.72 -13.38 8.28
CA SER A 308 -13.53 -11.93 8.43
C SER A 308 -12.31 -11.43 7.64
N LEU A 309 -12.32 -10.13 7.33
CA LEU A 309 -11.22 -9.41 6.70
C LEU A 309 -10.80 -8.26 7.58
N ARG A 310 -9.54 -7.87 7.50
CA ARG A 310 -9.02 -6.63 8.09
C ARG A 310 -8.72 -5.62 7.01
N ALA A 311 -9.12 -4.39 7.25
CA ALA A 311 -8.88 -3.26 6.36
C ALA A 311 -8.08 -2.18 7.10
N ILE A 312 -7.04 -1.65 6.46
CA ILE A 312 -6.32 -0.46 6.91
C ILE A 312 -7.19 0.76 6.66
N THR A 313 -7.25 1.69 7.63
CA THR A 313 -8.05 2.91 7.47
C THR A 313 -7.35 3.91 6.55
N LEU A 314 -8.10 4.69 5.77
CA LEU A 314 -7.50 5.77 4.99
C LEU A 314 -6.91 6.87 5.88
N SER A 315 -7.40 7.05 7.10
CA SER A 315 -6.79 7.96 8.07
C SER A 315 -5.40 7.50 8.54
N HIS A 316 -5.13 6.19 8.58
CA HIS A 316 -3.79 5.66 8.83
C HIS A 316 -2.88 5.84 7.61
N VAL A 317 -3.40 5.57 6.41
CA VAL A 317 -2.69 5.82 5.16
C VAL A 317 -2.28 7.28 5.04
N ASP A 318 -3.22 8.21 5.20
CA ASP A 318 -2.97 9.65 5.12
C ASP A 318 -1.91 10.12 6.11
N ARG A 319 -1.99 9.65 7.36
CA ARG A 319 -1.00 9.99 8.38
C ARG A 319 0.40 9.46 8.06
N THR A 320 0.50 8.20 7.65
CA THR A 320 1.79 7.56 7.42
C THR A 320 2.46 8.02 6.12
N ILE A 321 1.69 8.34 5.08
CA ILE A 321 2.22 8.95 3.86
C ILE A 321 2.72 10.37 4.14
N LEU A 322 1.99 11.16 4.96
CA LEU A 322 2.43 12.47 5.40
C LEU A 322 3.73 12.40 6.21
N GLU A 323 3.84 11.44 7.14
CA GLU A 323 5.05 11.20 7.93
C GLU A 323 6.29 10.92 7.06
N GLU A 324 6.13 10.11 6.01
CA GLU A 324 7.26 9.68 5.16
C GLU A 324 7.59 10.66 4.03
N THR A 325 6.63 11.47 3.59
CA THR A 325 6.79 12.29 2.38
C THR A 325 6.64 13.79 2.61
N GLY A 326 5.98 14.18 3.71
CA GLY A 326 5.60 15.58 3.96
C GLY A 326 4.31 16.01 3.27
N PHE A 327 3.62 15.11 2.55
CA PHE A 327 2.38 15.38 1.82
C PHE A 327 1.28 14.44 2.28
N THR A 328 0.06 14.96 2.38
CA THR A 328 -1.15 14.16 2.64
C THR A 328 -1.49 13.26 1.46
N LEU A 329 -2.39 12.31 1.67
CA LEU A 329 -2.90 11.48 0.58
C LEU A 329 -3.51 12.33 -0.53
N GLU A 330 -4.31 13.34 -0.19
CA GLU A 330 -4.92 14.27 -1.15
C GLU A 330 -3.88 14.99 -2.01
N GLU A 331 -2.81 15.51 -1.38
CA GLU A 331 -1.71 16.16 -2.09
C GLU A 331 -0.91 15.18 -2.97
N HIS A 332 -0.97 13.88 -2.68
CA HIS A 332 -0.38 12.84 -3.53
C HIS A 332 -1.22 12.54 -4.78
N LEU A 333 -2.49 12.84 -4.75
CA LEU A 333 -3.42 12.66 -5.86
C LEU A 333 -3.47 13.87 -6.80
N ASP A 334 -2.77 14.97 -6.45
CA ASP A 334 -2.75 16.22 -7.23
C ASP A 334 -1.39 16.49 -7.87
N GLY A 335 -1.34 17.41 -8.83
CA GLY A 335 -0.13 17.88 -9.49
C GLY A 335 0.33 17.02 -10.68
N ASP A 336 1.65 17.08 -10.99
CA ASP A 336 2.25 16.29 -12.08
C ASP A 336 2.57 14.86 -11.61
N LEU A 337 1.58 13.98 -11.67
CA LEU A 337 1.69 12.59 -11.26
C LEU A 337 2.72 11.82 -12.10
N THR A 338 2.88 12.18 -13.39
CA THR A 338 3.87 11.53 -14.26
C THR A 338 5.29 11.86 -13.82
N LEU A 339 5.56 13.15 -13.58
CA LEU A 339 6.86 13.58 -13.07
C LEU A 339 7.14 12.97 -11.69
N ARG A 340 6.15 12.94 -10.80
CA ARG A 340 6.29 12.35 -9.46
C ARG A 340 6.63 10.86 -9.52
N SER A 341 5.95 10.10 -10.38
CA SER A 341 6.25 8.68 -10.61
C SER A 341 7.66 8.46 -11.17
N GLN A 342 8.10 9.31 -12.11
CA GLN A 342 9.46 9.25 -12.65
C GLN A 342 10.51 9.54 -11.59
N VAL A 343 10.35 10.61 -10.82
CA VAL A 343 11.28 10.97 -9.74
C VAL A 343 11.31 9.88 -8.66
N PHE A 344 10.17 9.28 -8.31
CA PHE A 344 10.14 8.13 -7.41
C PHE A 344 10.95 6.96 -7.97
N ALA A 345 10.77 6.63 -9.24
CA ALA A 345 11.49 5.56 -9.91
C ALA A 345 13.01 5.82 -9.95
N GLU A 346 13.43 7.04 -10.20
CA GLU A 346 14.85 7.40 -10.30
C GLU A 346 15.55 7.47 -8.92
N THR A 347 14.85 7.95 -7.89
CA THR A 347 15.44 8.19 -6.56
C THR A 347 15.33 7.01 -5.62
N LEU A 348 14.17 6.34 -5.60
CA LEU A 348 13.84 5.36 -4.57
C LEU A 348 13.88 3.91 -5.07
N THR A 349 13.42 3.65 -6.28
CA THR A 349 13.35 2.27 -6.80
C THR A 349 14.69 1.52 -6.71
N PRO A 350 15.87 2.09 -7.06
CA PRO A 350 17.14 1.36 -6.94
C PRO A 350 17.47 0.97 -5.49
N PHE A 351 17.12 1.83 -4.53
CA PHE A 351 17.31 1.58 -3.11
C PHE A 351 16.37 0.47 -2.60
N LEU A 352 15.08 0.55 -2.92
CA LEU A 352 14.10 -0.45 -2.52
C LEU A 352 14.41 -1.83 -3.12
N LEU A 353 14.89 -1.86 -4.36
CA LEU A 353 15.35 -3.10 -5.00
C LEU A 353 16.54 -3.72 -4.27
N ALA A 354 17.49 -2.90 -3.82
CA ALA A 354 18.63 -3.40 -3.04
C ALA A 354 18.18 -4.02 -1.72
N ILE A 355 17.17 -3.45 -1.05
CA ILE A 355 16.56 -4.00 0.17
C ILE A 355 15.90 -5.35 -0.14
N LEU A 356 15.05 -5.42 -1.16
CA LEU A 356 14.38 -6.67 -1.57
C LEU A 356 15.38 -7.78 -1.91
N GLN A 357 16.46 -7.46 -2.60
CA GLN A 357 17.52 -8.42 -2.96
C GLN A 357 18.32 -8.88 -1.74
N SER A 358 18.56 -8.01 -0.76
CA SER A 358 19.27 -8.38 0.46
C SER A 358 18.45 -9.27 1.39
N GLY A 359 17.12 -9.10 1.41
CA GLY A 359 16.20 -9.93 2.19
C GLY A 359 16.00 -11.35 1.60
N GLN A 360 16.54 -11.61 0.40
CA GLN A 360 16.45 -12.92 -0.25
C GLN A 360 17.67 -13.83 0.01
N GLN A 361 18.70 -13.35 0.71
CA GLN A 361 19.90 -14.09 1.10
C GLN A 361 19.75 -14.67 2.51
#